data_2293c6ec4f08736c9d29c75f51695089
#
_entry.id   2293c6ec4f08736c9d29c75f51695089
#
_cell.length_a   1.000
_cell.length_b   1.000
_cell.length_c   1.000
_cell.angle_alpha   90.00
_cell.angle_beta   90.00
_cell.angle_gamma   90.00
#
_symmetry.space_group_name_H-M   'P 1'
#
loop_
_entity.id
_entity.type
_entity.pdbx_description
1 polymer ?
#
loop_
_entity_poly.entity_id
_entity_poly.type
_entity_poly.pdbx_seq_one_letter_code
_entity_poly.pdbx_strand_id
1 'polypeptide(L)'
;MISKFFIERPVLSNVIAILMILIGGVCLFRLSVAQYPDVVPPTVQVTTRYPGASARTVIDTVALPIEQQVNGVEDMLYMQSYSAADGTYTLTVTFKIGTDLNFAQVLVQNRVASALSSLPQSVQSQGVTVQKKSTSILLFVTLTSPNATYDSLFLSNYATINIRDELSRLPGVGNVTVFGAGQYSMRVWLDPNKLQARGLMPQDVIQAIQQQSQQVTAGQVGAPPTPAGQAFQYTLNVNGRLDDTRQFEDIILKTGANGDVTRVRDVGWVELGAQTYSQVFSLNNKIGRASCRERVCR
;
A
#
# COMPACT_ATOMS: atom_id res chain seq x y z
N MET A 1 2.92 -24.23 -62.68
CA MET A 1 3.48 -23.07 -63.45
C MET A 1 4.43 -22.19 -62.64
N ILE A 2 4.28 -22.07 -61.34
CA ILE A 2 5.14 -21.24 -60.49
C ILE A 2 6.56 -21.79 -60.40
N SER A 3 6.77 -23.10 -60.28
CA SER A 3 8.08 -23.74 -60.22
C SER A 3 8.95 -23.50 -61.46
N LYS A 4 8.36 -23.49 -62.68
CA LYS A 4 9.08 -23.24 -63.90
C LYS A 4 9.67 -21.83 -63.94
N PHE A 5 8.97 -20.82 -63.40
CA PHE A 5 9.42 -19.43 -63.29
C PHE A 5 10.68 -19.30 -62.44
N PHE A 6 10.78 -20.05 -61.35
CA PHE A 6 11.93 -20.02 -60.43
C PHE A 6 13.12 -20.81 -60.96
N ILE A 7 12.89 -21.89 -61.76
CA ILE A 7 13.92 -22.68 -62.39
C ILE A 7 14.61 -21.87 -63.51
N GLU A 8 13.85 -21.11 -64.30
CA GLU A 8 14.38 -20.28 -65.39
C GLU A 8 15.12 -19.01 -64.89
N ARG A 9 14.96 -18.64 -63.57
CA ARG A 9 15.59 -17.46 -62.98
C ARG A 9 16.29 -17.78 -61.66
N PRO A 10 17.46 -18.48 -61.68
CA PRO A 10 18.12 -18.97 -60.46
C PRO A 10 18.61 -17.86 -59.54
N VAL A 11 19.03 -16.71 -60.08
CA VAL A 11 19.47 -15.57 -59.29
C VAL A 11 18.33 -14.98 -58.48
N LEU A 12 17.14 -14.81 -59.06
CA LEU A 12 15.96 -14.32 -58.40
C LEU A 12 15.49 -15.28 -57.29
N SER A 13 15.53 -16.58 -57.57
CA SER A 13 15.20 -17.62 -56.60
C SER A 13 16.08 -17.57 -55.35
N ASN A 14 17.41 -17.45 -55.54
CA ASN A 14 18.36 -17.35 -54.44
C ASN A 14 18.19 -16.06 -53.61
N VAL A 15 17.95 -14.92 -54.30
CA VAL A 15 17.69 -13.66 -53.59
C VAL A 15 16.43 -13.75 -52.70
N ILE A 16 15.34 -14.31 -53.22
CA ILE A 16 14.10 -14.49 -52.45
C ILE A 16 14.33 -15.46 -51.30
N ALA A 17 15.06 -16.56 -51.51
CA ALA A 17 15.39 -17.51 -50.45
C ALA A 17 16.20 -16.86 -49.30
N ILE A 18 17.23 -16.09 -49.62
CA ILE A 18 18.04 -15.35 -48.66
C ILE A 18 17.20 -14.33 -47.92
N LEU A 19 16.33 -13.60 -48.62
CA LEU A 19 15.44 -12.60 -48.02
C LEU A 19 14.44 -13.23 -47.03
N MET A 20 13.86 -14.38 -47.38
CA MET A 20 12.99 -15.13 -46.51
C MET A 20 13.71 -15.65 -45.23
N ILE A 21 14.97 -16.13 -45.41
CA ILE A 21 15.80 -16.56 -44.27
C ILE A 21 16.11 -15.39 -43.35
N LEU A 22 16.47 -14.23 -43.88
CA LEU A 22 16.75 -13.02 -43.10
C LEU A 22 15.50 -12.53 -42.34
N ILE A 23 14.37 -12.43 -43.03
CA ILE A 23 13.10 -12.02 -42.42
C ILE A 23 12.68 -13.03 -41.35
N GLY A 24 12.75 -14.32 -41.66
CA GLY A 24 12.44 -15.40 -40.71
C GLY A 24 13.34 -15.36 -39.49
N GLY A 25 14.64 -15.13 -39.67
CA GLY A 25 15.58 -14.97 -38.57
C GLY A 25 15.24 -13.77 -37.66
N VAL A 26 14.97 -12.60 -38.26
CA VAL A 26 14.56 -11.41 -37.50
C VAL A 26 13.23 -11.64 -36.77
N CYS A 27 12.26 -12.26 -37.40
CA CYS A 27 10.99 -12.61 -36.80
C CYS A 27 11.16 -13.56 -35.59
N LEU A 28 12.06 -14.55 -35.72
CA LEU A 28 12.32 -15.54 -34.68
C LEU A 28 12.87 -14.88 -33.40
N PHE A 29 13.72 -13.86 -33.54
CA PHE A 29 14.22 -13.06 -32.39
C PHE A 29 13.20 -12.04 -31.84
N ARG A 30 12.20 -11.65 -32.64
CA ARG A 30 11.18 -10.69 -32.26
C ARG A 30 9.90 -11.33 -31.73
N LEU A 31 9.66 -12.62 -32.01
CA LEU A 31 8.50 -13.32 -31.46
C LEU A 31 8.69 -13.49 -29.95
N SER A 32 7.75 -12.97 -29.18
CA SER A 32 7.67 -13.27 -27.75
C SER A 32 7.19 -14.72 -27.58
N VAL A 33 8.07 -15.58 -27.13
CA VAL A 33 7.73 -16.97 -26.81
C VAL A 33 7.11 -16.99 -25.43
N ALA A 34 5.78 -17.01 -25.36
CA ALA A 34 5.05 -17.34 -24.14
C ALA A 34 4.71 -18.82 -24.15
N GLN A 35 5.03 -19.53 -23.06
CA GLN A 35 4.75 -20.97 -22.92
C GLN A 35 3.24 -21.27 -22.91
N TYR A 36 2.44 -20.31 -22.47
CA TYR A 36 0.99 -20.37 -22.47
C TYR A 36 0.42 -19.03 -22.93
N PRO A 37 -0.70 -19.02 -23.66
CA PRO A 37 -1.41 -17.78 -23.99
C PRO A 37 -1.87 -17.10 -22.70
N ASP A 38 -1.94 -15.78 -22.69
CA ASP A 38 -2.49 -14.99 -21.58
C ASP A 38 -4.00 -15.25 -21.46
N VAL A 39 -4.36 -16.25 -20.67
CA VAL A 39 -5.77 -16.65 -20.42
C VAL A 39 -6.34 -15.91 -19.21
N VAL A 40 -5.47 -15.31 -18.41
CA VAL A 40 -5.88 -14.66 -17.16
C VAL A 40 -6.29 -13.22 -17.43
N PRO A 41 -7.55 -12.83 -17.16
CA PRO A 41 -8.00 -11.47 -17.31
C PRO A 41 -7.17 -10.52 -16.41
N PRO A 42 -6.78 -9.34 -16.90
CA PRO A 42 -6.07 -8.36 -16.11
C PRO A 42 -6.96 -7.79 -15.00
N THR A 43 -6.39 -7.58 -13.81
CA THR A 43 -7.12 -7.08 -12.65
C THR A 43 -6.47 -5.85 -12.01
N VAL A 44 -7.32 -4.94 -11.53
CA VAL A 44 -6.92 -3.79 -10.71
C VAL A 44 -7.57 -3.95 -9.33
N GLN A 45 -6.78 -3.76 -8.29
CA GLN A 45 -7.23 -3.85 -6.92
C GLN A 45 -7.26 -2.47 -6.26
N VAL A 46 -8.36 -2.17 -5.59
CA VAL A 46 -8.54 -1.00 -4.74
C VAL A 46 -8.57 -1.47 -3.31
N THR A 47 -7.73 -0.91 -2.46
CA THR A 47 -7.66 -1.25 -1.04
C THR A 47 -7.68 0.00 -0.18
N THR A 48 -8.44 -0.07 0.92
CA THR A 48 -8.42 0.94 1.96
C THR A 48 -8.77 0.29 3.30
N ARG A 49 -8.62 1.04 4.38
CA ARG A 49 -8.91 0.56 5.72
C ARG A 49 -9.71 1.58 6.52
N TYR A 50 -10.74 1.11 7.21
CA TYR A 50 -11.52 1.88 8.16
C TYR A 50 -11.31 1.32 9.57
N PRO A 51 -10.31 1.79 10.33
CA PRO A 51 -9.97 1.24 11.64
C PRO A 51 -11.14 1.32 12.62
N GLY A 52 -11.41 0.23 13.32
CA GLY A 52 -12.48 0.14 14.31
C GLY A 52 -13.89 -0.03 13.74
N ALA A 53 -14.07 -0.01 12.43
CA ALA A 53 -15.38 -0.27 11.83
C ALA A 53 -15.63 -1.77 11.67
N SER A 54 -16.89 -2.18 11.88
CA SER A 54 -17.34 -3.53 11.56
C SER A 54 -17.41 -3.73 10.04
N ALA A 55 -17.36 -4.98 9.57
CA ALA A 55 -17.51 -5.30 8.15
C ALA A 55 -18.79 -4.69 7.56
N ARG A 56 -19.89 -4.68 8.30
CA ARG A 56 -21.16 -4.08 7.86
C ARG A 56 -21.03 -2.57 7.67
N THR A 57 -20.41 -1.87 8.65
CA THR A 57 -20.16 -0.44 8.55
C THR A 57 -19.26 -0.11 7.34
N VAL A 58 -18.23 -0.94 7.09
CA VAL A 58 -17.36 -0.78 5.91
C VAL A 58 -18.14 -0.91 4.62
N ILE A 59 -19.07 -1.88 4.53
CA ILE A 59 -19.92 -2.05 3.35
C ILE A 59 -20.77 -0.80 3.11
N ASP A 60 -21.45 -0.32 4.13
CA ASP A 60 -22.40 0.78 4.00
C ASP A 60 -21.74 2.13 3.73
N THR A 61 -20.55 2.39 4.31
CA THR A 61 -19.91 3.71 4.27
C THR A 61 -18.71 3.82 3.35
N VAL A 62 -18.08 2.70 2.95
CA VAL A 62 -16.86 2.69 2.13
C VAL A 62 -17.09 1.94 0.82
N ALA A 63 -17.61 0.71 0.90
CA ALA A 63 -17.77 -0.12 -0.29
C ALA A 63 -18.77 0.48 -1.27
N LEU A 64 -19.98 0.78 -0.81
CA LEU A 64 -21.06 1.30 -1.67
C LEU A 64 -20.64 2.57 -2.45
N PRO A 65 -20.08 3.62 -1.83
CA PRO A 65 -19.67 4.81 -2.56
C PRO A 65 -18.57 4.52 -3.60
N ILE A 66 -17.59 3.68 -3.27
CA ILE A 66 -16.51 3.32 -4.20
C ILE A 66 -17.05 2.49 -5.36
N GLU A 67 -17.86 1.47 -5.08
CA GLU A 67 -18.40 0.57 -6.09
C GLU A 67 -19.34 1.29 -7.06
N GLN A 68 -20.17 2.21 -6.56
CA GLN A 68 -21.04 3.04 -7.40
C GLN A 68 -20.25 3.88 -8.40
N GLN A 69 -19.12 4.45 -8.00
CA GLN A 69 -18.28 5.25 -8.88
C GLN A 69 -17.42 4.40 -9.84
N VAL A 70 -16.92 3.26 -9.38
CA VAL A 70 -16.11 2.35 -10.21
C VAL A 70 -16.95 1.59 -11.21
N ASN A 71 -18.23 1.39 -10.92
CA ASN A 71 -19.13 0.69 -11.83
C ASN A 71 -19.21 1.40 -13.19
N GLY A 72 -19.07 0.64 -14.26
CA GLY A 72 -19.10 1.15 -15.63
C GLY A 72 -17.76 1.73 -16.12
N VAL A 73 -16.64 1.38 -15.51
CA VAL A 73 -15.32 1.62 -16.09
C VAL A 73 -15.19 0.84 -17.41
N GLU A 74 -14.57 1.46 -18.41
CA GLU A 74 -14.39 0.90 -19.74
C GLU A 74 -13.68 -0.45 -19.69
N ASP A 75 -14.13 -1.41 -20.51
CA ASP A 75 -13.63 -2.79 -20.60
C ASP A 75 -13.72 -3.62 -19.31
N MET A 76 -14.44 -3.16 -18.30
CA MET A 76 -14.71 -3.95 -17.10
C MET A 76 -15.63 -5.13 -17.43
N LEU A 77 -15.25 -6.33 -16.97
CA LEU A 77 -16.11 -7.53 -17.05
C LEU A 77 -16.99 -7.65 -15.81
N TYR A 78 -16.37 -7.61 -14.65
CA TYR A 78 -17.05 -7.68 -13.34
C TYR A 78 -16.14 -7.10 -12.25
N MET A 79 -16.74 -6.82 -11.13
CA MET A 79 -16.03 -6.44 -9.92
C MET A 79 -16.47 -7.32 -8.75
N GLN A 80 -15.55 -7.54 -7.81
CA GLN A 80 -15.77 -8.30 -6.59
C GLN A 80 -15.16 -7.56 -5.42
N SER A 81 -15.92 -7.39 -4.34
CA SER A 81 -15.44 -6.74 -3.13
C SER A 81 -15.42 -7.69 -1.93
N TYR A 82 -14.55 -7.37 -0.99
CA TYR A 82 -14.44 -8.06 0.28
C TYR A 82 -14.23 -7.03 1.39
N SER A 83 -15.04 -7.14 2.45
CA SER A 83 -14.94 -6.30 3.64
C SER A 83 -14.65 -7.19 4.84
N ALA A 84 -13.51 -6.97 5.49
CA ALA A 84 -13.08 -7.76 6.64
C ALA A 84 -13.53 -7.12 7.97
N ALA A 85 -13.59 -7.93 9.02
CA ALA A 85 -13.98 -7.47 10.36
C ALA A 85 -12.95 -6.54 11.01
N ASP A 86 -11.71 -6.48 10.47
CA ASP A 86 -10.66 -5.56 10.92
C ASP A 86 -10.75 -4.16 10.27
N GLY A 87 -11.83 -3.91 9.52
CA GLY A 87 -12.05 -2.67 8.79
C GLY A 87 -11.37 -2.59 7.43
N THR A 88 -10.72 -3.65 6.95
CA THR A 88 -10.10 -3.68 5.64
C THR A 88 -11.14 -3.88 4.54
N TYR A 89 -11.09 -3.03 3.52
CA TYR A 89 -11.87 -3.12 2.29
C TYR A 89 -10.96 -3.42 1.11
N THR A 90 -11.38 -4.35 0.27
CA THR A 90 -10.66 -4.73 -0.94
C THR A 90 -11.66 -4.92 -2.08
N LEU A 91 -11.51 -4.13 -3.15
CA LEU A 91 -12.28 -4.27 -4.39
C LEU A 91 -11.34 -4.75 -5.49
N THR A 92 -11.70 -5.81 -6.19
CA THR A 92 -10.99 -6.31 -7.36
C THR A 92 -11.85 -6.08 -8.60
N VAL A 93 -11.33 -5.32 -9.54
CA VAL A 93 -11.96 -5.03 -10.83
C VAL A 93 -11.27 -5.86 -11.90
N THR A 94 -12.02 -6.66 -12.62
CA THR A 94 -11.54 -7.56 -13.67
C THR A 94 -11.89 -6.99 -15.03
N PHE A 95 -10.91 -6.93 -15.93
CA PHE A 95 -11.02 -6.36 -17.27
C PHE A 95 -10.96 -7.44 -18.35
N LYS A 96 -11.37 -7.09 -19.56
CA LYS A 96 -11.26 -7.96 -20.74
C LYS A 96 -9.79 -8.29 -21.02
N ILE A 97 -9.58 -9.47 -21.59
CA ILE A 97 -8.24 -9.89 -22.05
C ILE A 97 -7.79 -8.94 -23.16
N GLY A 98 -6.55 -8.44 -23.05
CA GLY A 98 -5.97 -7.48 -24.00
C GLY A 98 -6.13 -6.01 -23.58
N THR A 99 -6.84 -5.71 -22.50
CA THR A 99 -6.92 -4.35 -21.93
C THR A 99 -5.57 -3.92 -21.36
N ASP A 100 -5.12 -2.69 -21.68
CA ASP A 100 -3.93 -2.12 -21.06
C ASP A 100 -4.17 -1.83 -19.57
N LEU A 101 -3.45 -2.59 -18.73
CA LEU A 101 -3.52 -2.45 -17.27
C LEU A 101 -3.10 -1.07 -16.77
N ASN A 102 -2.21 -0.34 -17.49
CA ASN A 102 -1.81 0.99 -17.09
C ASN A 102 -2.99 1.96 -17.24
N PHE A 103 -3.66 1.88 -18.37
CA PHE A 103 -4.84 2.69 -18.65
C PHE A 103 -6.00 2.33 -17.72
N ALA A 104 -6.28 1.04 -17.55
CA ALA A 104 -7.31 0.55 -16.64
C ALA A 104 -7.10 1.02 -15.19
N GLN A 105 -5.85 1.00 -14.69
CA GLN A 105 -5.53 1.54 -13.36
C GLN A 105 -5.85 3.02 -13.26
N VAL A 106 -5.49 3.82 -14.25
CA VAL A 106 -5.77 5.27 -14.27
C VAL A 106 -7.27 5.54 -14.26
N LEU A 107 -8.05 4.80 -15.05
CA LEU A 107 -9.50 4.93 -15.08
C LEU A 107 -10.13 4.61 -13.72
N VAL A 108 -9.73 3.49 -13.10
CA VAL A 108 -10.20 3.12 -11.75
C VAL A 108 -9.79 4.18 -10.73
N GLN A 109 -8.55 4.67 -10.78
CA GLN A 109 -8.07 5.69 -9.86
C GLN A 109 -8.86 7.00 -9.97
N ASN A 110 -9.18 7.43 -11.19
CA ASN A 110 -10.02 8.63 -11.41
C ASN A 110 -11.42 8.45 -10.83
N ARG A 111 -12.03 7.26 -10.99
CA ARG A 111 -13.34 6.96 -10.41
C ARG A 111 -13.30 6.91 -8.89
N VAL A 112 -12.27 6.28 -8.32
CA VAL A 112 -12.06 6.23 -6.86
C VAL A 112 -11.81 7.64 -6.30
N ALA A 113 -11.07 8.49 -7.00
CA ALA A 113 -10.86 9.88 -6.59
C ALA A 113 -12.18 10.66 -6.49
N SER A 114 -13.13 10.42 -7.39
CA SER A 114 -14.47 11.01 -7.32
C SER A 114 -15.28 10.54 -6.10
N ALA A 115 -15.03 9.31 -5.62
CA ALA A 115 -15.69 8.78 -4.43
C ALA A 115 -15.12 9.34 -3.11
N LEU A 116 -13.87 9.86 -3.09
CA LEU A 116 -13.16 10.23 -1.86
C LEU A 116 -13.95 11.21 -0.98
N SER A 117 -14.65 12.21 -1.58
CA SER A 117 -15.43 13.19 -0.83
C SER A 117 -16.61 12.59 -0.05
N SER A 118 -17.09 11.41 -0.47
CA SER A 118 -18.20 10.70 0.14
C SER A 118 -17.77 9.71 1.23
N LEU A 119 -16.45 9.49 1.39
CA LEU A 119 -15.91 8.55 2.37
C LEU A 119 -15.76 9.19 3.75
N PRO A 120 -15.80 8.39 4.83
CA PRO A 120 -15.49 8.86 6.18
C PRO A 120 -14.10 9.50 6.28
N GLN A 121 -13.95 10.54 7.10
CA GLN A 121 -12.69 11.28 7.25
C GLN A 121 -11.49 10.40 7.63
N SER A 122 -11.70 9.37 8.46
CA SER A 122 -10.66 8.42 8.84
C SER A 122 -10.16 7.58 7.66
N VAL A 123 -11.03 7.24 6.71
CA VAL A 123 -10.67 6.53 5.47
C VAL A 123 -9.94 7.48 4.52
N GLN A 124 -10.40 8.73 4.39
CA GLN A 124 -9.72 9.76 3.57
C GLN A 124 -8.30 10.01 4.08
N SER A 125 -8.11 10.10 5.40
CA SER A 125 -6.79 10.33 6.02
C SER A 125 -5.83 9.14 5.83
N GLN A 126 -6.35 7.91 5.77
CA GLN A 126 -5.55 6.72 5.48
C GLN A 126 -5.23 6.57 3.98
N GLY A 127 -6.10 7.12 3.14
CA GLY A 127 -6.00 7.02 1.69
C GLY A 127 -6.58 5.73 1.13
N VAL A 128 -6.85 5.79 -0.16
CA VAL A 128 -7.30 4.63 -0.95
C VAL A 128 -6.22 4.30 -1.96
N THR A 129 -5.74 3.07 -1.95
CA THR A 129 -4.67 2.62 -2.82
C THR A 129 -5.25 1.85 -3.99
N VAL A 130 -4.85 2.20 -5.21
CA VAL A 130 -5.25 1.52 -6.46
C VAL A 130 -4.00 0.92 -7.09
N GLN A 131 -3.97 -0.40 -7.22
CA GLN A 131 -2.81 -1.13 -7.73
C GLN A 131 -3.21 -2.17 -8.77
N LYS A 132 -2.32 -2.42 -9.73
CA LYS A 132 -2.45 -3.57 -10.61
C LYS A 132 -2.26 -4.84 -9.80
N LYS A 133 -3.09 -5.83 -10.03
CA LYS A 133 -2.93 -7.12 -9.39
C LYS A 133 -2.86 -8.21 -10.45
N SER A 134 -1.81 -9.00 -10.41
CA SER A 134 -1.77 -10.25 -11.18
C SER A 134 -2.30 -11.37 -10.30
N THR A 135 -3.10 -12.25 -10.88
CA THR A 135 -3.54 -13.50 -10.23
C THR A 135 -2.41 -14.54 -10.20
N SER A 136 -1.38 -14.33 -11.02
CA SER A 136 -0.20 -15.23 -11.08
C SER A 136 0.86 -14.78 -10.10
N ILE A 137 1.13 -15.67 -9.17
CA ILE A 137 2.19 -15.48 -8.20
C ILE A 137 3.52 -15.92 -8.85
N LEU A 138 4.55 -15.04 -8.93
CA LEU A 138 5.85 -15.32 -9.50
C LEU A 138 6.76 -16.11 -8.53
N LEU A 139 6.93 -15.59 -7.33
CA LEU A 139 7.92 -16.10 -6.38
C LEU A 139 7.50 -15.78 -4.94
N PHE A 140 7.74 -16.67 -4.01
CA PHE A 140 7.74 -16.40 -2.57
C PHE A 140 9.17 -16.31 -2.07
N VAL A 141 9.52 -15.18 -1.46
CA VAL A 141 10.79 -15.01 -0.74
C VAL A 141 10.51 -15.10 0.75
N THR A 142 11.14 -16.04 1.44
CA THR A 142 10.97 -16.22 2.89
C THR A 142 12.22 -15.78 3.63
N LEU A 143 12.05 -14.87 4.59
CA LEU A 143 13.11 -14.49 5.52
C LEU A 143 13.02 -15.34 6.78
N THR A 144 14.14 -15.88 7.21
CA THR A 144 14.20 -16.74 8.39
C THR A 144 15.36 -16.36 9.29
N SER A 145 15.15 -16.42 10.60
CA SER A 145 16.22 -16.36 11.59
C SER A 145 16.47 -17.76 12.15
N PRO A 146 17.53 -18.49 11.70
CA PRO A 146 17.76 -19.88 12.12
C PRO A 146 17.92 -20.01 13.62
N ASN A 147 18.58 -19.07 14.25
CA ASN A 147 18.90 -19.05 15.68
C ASN A 147 17.86 -18.30 16.52
N ALA A 148 16.70 -17.93 15.95
CA ALA A 148 15.67 -17.13 16.61
C ALA A 148 16.19 -15.82 17.24
N THR A 149 17.29 -15.26 16.69
CA THR A 149 17.88 -13.99 17.14
C THR A 149 16.96 -12.81 16.87
N TYR A 150 16.21 -12.87 15.76
CA TYR A 150 15.28 -11.83 15.33
C TYR A 150 13.86 -12.36 15.36
N ASP A 151 12.95 -11.57 15.90
CA ASP A 151 11.53 -11.87 15.95
C ASP A 151 10.82 -11.63 14.60
N SER A 152 9.56 -12.00 14.53
CA SER A 152 8.75 -11.85 13.30
C SER A 152 8.50 -10.39 12.93
N LEU A 153 8.39 -9.51 13.93
CA LEU A 153 8.15 -8.10 13.73
C LEU A 153 9.39 -7.42 13.13
N PHE A 154 10.58 -7.72 13.67
CA PHE A 154 11.83 -7.23 13.12
C PHE A 154 12.01 -7.67 11.66
N LEU A 155 11.82 -8.98 11.35
CA LEU A 155 11.97 -9.50 10.00
C LEU A 155 10.97 -8.88 9.02
N SER A 156 9.72 -8.68 9.45
CA SER A 156 8.69 -8.03 8.64
C SER A 156 9.00 -6.57 8.37
N ASN A 157 9.46 -5.84 9.38
CA ASN A 157 9.88 -4.45 9.25
C ASN A 157 11.12 -4.31 8.35
N TYR A 158 12.11 -5.18 8.52
CA TYR A 158 13.31 -5.22 7.69
C TYR A 158 12.97 -5.50 6.22
N ALA A 159 12.08 -6.47 5.96
CA ALA A 159 11.59 -6.77 4.62
C ALA A 159 10.90 -5.56 3.99
N THR A 160 10.09 -4.85 4.77
CA THR A 160 9.34 -3.70 4.27
C THR A 160 10.24 -2.51 3.93
N ILE A 161 11.26 -2.25 4.74
CA ILE A 161 12.13 -1.08 4.56
C ILE A 161 13.24 -1.35 3.53
N ASN A 162 13.86 -2.54 3.58
CA ASN A 162 15.09 -2.79 2.81
C ASN A 162 14.87 -3.67 1.57
N ILE A 163 13.89 -4.56 1.57
CA ILE A 163 13.75 -5.58 0.52
C ILE A 163 12.62 -5.24 -0.45
N ARG A 164 11.48 -4.80 0.05
CA ARG A 164 10.29 -4.56 -0.77
C ARG A 164 10.58 -3.60 -1.93
N ASP A 165 11.22 -2.48 -1.63
CA ASP A 165 11.45 -1.43 -2.62
C ASP A 165 12.51 -1.84 -3.65
N GLU A 166 13.53 -2.59 -3.24
CA GLU A 166 14.52 -3.15 -4.16
C GLU A 166 13.90 -4.17 -5.13
N LEU A 167 13.06 -5.08 -4.60
CA LEU A 167 12.37 -6.05 -5.44
C LEU A 167 11.34 -5.40 -6.38
N SER A 168 10.67 -4.34 -5.93
CA SER A 168 9.68 -3.64 -6.76
C SER A 168 10.27 -2.89 -7.95
N ARG A 169 11.58 -2.57 -7.92
CA ARG A 169 12.30 -1.92 -9.02
C ARG A 169 12.75 -2.88 -10.10
N LEU A 170 12.69 -4.19 -9.87
CA LEU A 170 13.12 -5.18 -10.85
C LEU A 170 12.16 -5.21 -12.06
N PRO A 171 12.70 -5.27 -13.30
CA PRO A 171 11.87 -5.37 -14.49
C PRO A 171 10.98 -6.62 -14.45
N GLY A 172 9.68 -6.47 -14.70
CA GLY A 172 8.71 -7.57 -14.69
C GLY A 172 8.08 -7.86 -13.32
N VAL A 173 8.48 -7.15 -12.26
CA VAL A 173 7.82 -7.17 -10.97
C VAL A 173 6.78 -6.05 -10.91
N GLY A 174 5.53 -6.39 -10.64
CA GLY A 174 4.46 -5.40 -10.59
C GLY A 174 4.07 -4.95 -9.21
N ASN A 175 4.10 -5.87 -8.27
CA ASN A 175 3.85 -5.54 -6.87
C ASN A 175 4.60 -6.52 -5.97
N VAL A 176 5.04 -6.03 -4.82
CA VAL A 176 5.68 -6.80 -3.78
C VAL A 176 4.89 -6.62 -2.48
N THR A 177 4.24 -7.69 -2.04
CA THR A 177 3.46 -7.68 -0.80
C THR A 177 4.25 -8.36 0.30
N VAL A 178 4.48 -7.66 1.39
CA VAL A 178 5.09 -8.21 2.61
C VAL A 178 3.98 -8.75 3.50
N PHE A 179 4.00 -10.05 3.76
CA PHE A 179 3.12 -10.69 4.72
C PHE A 179 3.81 -10.81 6.08
N GLY A 180 3.08 -10.54 7.17
CA GLY A 180 3.60 -10.65 8.52
C GLY A 180 3.04 -9.59 9.47
N ALA A 181 3.76 -9.32 10.55
CA ALA A 181 3.36 -8.37 11.58
C ALA A 181 3.30 -6.90 11.13
N GLY A 182 3.71 -6.61 9.89
CA GLY A 182 3.80 -5.26 9.36
C GLY A 182 5.02 -4.49 9.86
N GLN A 183 4.87 -3.19 9.97
CA GLN A 183 5.90 -2.29 10.51
C GLN A 183 5.74 -2.11 12.01
N TYR A 184 6.78 -1.57 12.65
CA TYR A 184 6.66 -1.07 14.02
C TYR A 184 5.64 0.07 14.10
N SER A 185 4.82 0.05 15.13
CA SER A 185 3.89 1.13 15.44
C SER A 185 3.78 1.36 16.94
N MET A 186 3.54 2.61 17.35
CA MET A 186 3.18 2.92 18.73
C MET A 186 1.76 2.46 19.01
N ARG A 187 1.61 1.58 19.98
CA ARG A 187 0.32 1.07 20.45
C ARG A 187 -0.03 1.67 21.78
N VAL A 188 -1.21 2.24 21.83
CA VAL A 188 -1.79 2.78 23.06
C VAL A 188 -2.90 1.85 23.49
N TRP A 189 -2.69 1.16 24.59
CA TRP A 189 -3.67 0.26 25.20
C TRP A 189 -4.46 1.02 26.27
N LEU A 190 -5.74 1.19 26.02
CA LEU A 190 -6.62 1.96 26.90
C LEU A 190 -7.39 1.03 27.85
N ASP A 191 -7.46 1.41 29.12
CA ASP A 191 -8.28 0.74 30.13
C ASP A 191 -9.67 1.41 30.18
N PRO A 192 -10.74 0.71 29.77
CA PRO A 192 -12.09 1.28 29.77
C PRO A 192 -12.55 1.80 31.13
N ASN A 193 -12.18 1.12 32.23
CA ASN A 193 -12.57 1.52 33.58
C ASN A 193 -11.89 2.83 33.99
N LYS A 194 -10.59 2.98 33.64
CA LYS A 194 -9.85 4.21 33.92
C LYS A 194 -10.34 5.38 33.08
N LEU A 195 -10.72 5.15 31.82
CA LEU A 195 -11.34 6.17 30.98
C LEU A 195 -12.67 6.64 31.57
N GLN A 196 -13.54 5.69 31.89
CA GLN A 196 -14.84 6.00 32.50
C GLN A 196 -14.71 6.78 33.81
N ALA A 197 -13.80 6.38 34.71
CA ALA A 197 -13.55 7.05 35.97
C ALA A 197 -13.11 8.52 35.82
N ARG A 198 -12.50 8.87 34.65
CA ARG A 198 -12.05 10.24 34.32
C ARG A 198 -13.00 10.99 33.39
N GLY A 199 -14.12 10.36 32.97
CA GLY A 199 -15.08 10.92 32.04
C GLY A 199 -14.46 11.20 30.67
N LEU A 200 -13.63 10.28 30.19
CA LEU A 200 -12.95 10.32 28.86
C LEU A 200 -13.50 9.22 27.98
N MET A 201 -13.56 9.52 26.67
CA MET A 201 -13.86 8.57 25.62
C MET A 201 -12.57 8.20 24.85
N PRO A 202 -12.49 7.02 24.23
CA PRO A 202 -11.36 6.67 23.34
C PRO A 202 -11.07 7.72 22.26
N GLN A 203 -12.12 8.40 21.78
CA GLN A 203 -12.02 9.44 20.79
C GLN A 203 -11.23 10.67 21.28
N ASP A 204 -11.37 11.01 22.57
CA ASP A 204 -10.62 12.12 23.19
C ASP A 204 -9.12 11.83 23.17
N VAL A 205 -8.75 10.56 23.43
CA VAL A 205 -7.36 10.12 23.37
C VAL A 205 -6.80 10.21 21.95
N ILE A 206 -7.59 9.76 20.95
CA ILE A 206 -7.20 9.84 19.53
C ILE A 206 -6.97 11.30 19.13
N GLN A 207 -7.88 12.21 19.49
CA GLN A 207 -7.77 13.63 19.20
C GLN A 207 -6.55 14.26 19.89
N ALA A 208 -6.30 13.94 21.16
CA ALA A 208 -5.14 14.44 21.88
C ALA A 208 -3.82 13.99 21.24
N ILE A 209 -3.73 12.72 20.82
CA ILE A 209 -2.57 12.19 20.10
C ILE A 209 -2.41 12.93 18.77
N GLN A 210 -3.47 13.11 18.00
CA GLN A 210 -3.41 13.82 16.74
C GLN A 210 -2.95 15.26 16.88
N GLN A 211 -3.40 15.96 17.93
CA GLN A 211 -3.04 17.35 18.18
C GLN A 211 -1.60 17.51 18.67
N GLN A 212 -1.11 16.60 19.51
CA GLN A 212 0.21 16.70 20.14
C GLN A 212 1.32 15.92 19.41
N SER A 213 0.98 15.09 18.42
CA SER A 213 1.94 14.34 17.60
C SER A 213 1.86 14.77 16.13
N GLN A 214 1.87 16.08 15.88
CA GLN A 214 1.89 16.63 14.53
C GLN A 214 3.20 17.40 14.26
N GLN A 215 3.73 17.24 13.06
CA GLN A 215 4.85 18.06 12.62
C GLN A 215 4.32 19.42 12.18
N VAL A 216 4.56 20.44 12.99
CA VAL A 216 4.14 21.82 12.72
C VAL A 216 5.35 22.65 12.33
N THR A 217 5.22 23.46 11.29
CA THR A 217 6.21 24.47 10.94
C THR A 217 6.01 25.67 11.87
N ALA A 218 6.99 25.93 12.75
CA ALA A 218 6.92 27.06 13.70
C ALA A 218 7.27 28.40 13.07
N GLY A 219 7.59 28.44 11.76
CA GLY A 219 7.95 29.67 11.05
C GLY A 219 9.41 30.04 11.20
N GLN A 220 9.70 31.32 10.95
CA GLN A 220 11.04 31.87 10.95
C GLN A 220 11.06 33.17 11.76
N VAL A 221 12.07 33.32 12.60
CA VAL A 221 12.32 34.60 13.29
C VAL A 221 13.28 35.42 12.45
N GLY A 222 12.95 36.68 12.19
CA GLY A 222 13.78 37.57 11.39
C GLY A 222 13.51 37.50 9.88
N ALA A 223 12.37 36.93 9.45
CA ALA A 223 11.95 37.02 8.05
C ALA A 223 11.46 38.45 7.69
N PRO A 224 11.67 38.93 6.46
CA PRO A 224 11.21 40.23 6.04
C PRO A 224 9.67 40.39 6.14
N PRO A 225 9.14 41.59 6.50
CA PRO A 225 9.84 42.81 6.77
C PRO A 225 10.43 42.89 8.18
N THR A 226 11.74 43.13 8.29
CA THR A 226 12.48 43.20 9.56
C THR A 226 12.88 44.64 9.90
N PRO A 227 12.96 45.00 11.20
CA PRO A 227 13.55 46.30 11.62
C PRO A 227 14.99 46.40 11.15
N ALA A 228 15.44 47.65 10.87
CA ALA A 228 16.80 47.94 10.46
C ALA A 228 17.80 47.45 11.55
N GLY A 229 18.79 46.66 11.13
CA GLY A 229 19.83 46.12 12.03
C GLY A 229 19.75 44.62 12.33
N GLN A 230 18.70 43.93 11.89
CA GLN A 230 18.61 42.46 12.06
C GLN A 230 19.32 41.74 10.90
N ALA A 231 20.47 41.16 11.19
CA ALA A 231 21.34 40.53 10.18
C ALA A 231 21.11 39.02 10.01
N PHE A 232 20.31 38.40 10.88
CA PHE A 232 20.15 36.94 10.89
C PHE A 232 18.68 36.52 10.89
N GLN A 233 18.41 35.44 10.14
CA GLN A 233 17.14 34.77 10.07
C GLN A 233 17.29 33.37 10.66
N TYR A 234 16.45 32.99 11.62
CA TYR A 234 16.46 31.65 12.25
C TYR A 234 15.17 30.91 11.94
N THR A 235 15.31 29.69 11.41
CA THR A 235 14.19 28.78 11.26
C THR A 235 13.93 28.08 12.59
N LEU A 236 12.70 28.15 13.09
CA LEU A 236 12.30 27.45 14.31
C LEU A 236 11.92 26.00 13.94
N ASN A 237 12.70 25.05 14.44
CA ASN A 237 12.39 23.63 14.36
C ASN A 237 11.70 23.20 15.66
N VAL A 238 10.47 22.68 15.54
CA VAL A 238 9.74 22.10 16.65
C VAL A 238 9.73 20.58 16.47
N ASN A 239 10.11 19.83 17.49
CA ASN A 239 9.92 18.39 17.55
C ASN A 239 8.44 18.09 17.74
N GLY A 240 7.68 18.07 16.66
CA GLY A 240 6.24 17.86 16.72
C GLY A 240 5.82 16.38 16.60
N ARG A 241 6.70 15.54 16.01
CA ARG A 241 6.41 14.11 15.89
C ARG A 241 7.09 13.36 17.01
N LEU A 242 6.26 12.69 17.82
CA LEU A 242 6.74 11.88 18.92
C LEU A 242 7.29 10.54 18.41
N ASP A 243 8.41 10.09 18.94
CA ASP A 243 9.13 8.87 18.53
C ASP A 243 9.43 7.91 19.69
N ASP A 244 9.29 8.35 20.95
CA ASP A 244 9.51 7.54 22.15
C ASP A 244 8.18 7.21 22.85
N THR A 245 8.08 6.02 23.40
CA THR A 245 6.93 5.56 24.19
C THR A 245 6.62 6.50 25.35
N ARG A 246 7.64 7.02 26.05
CA ARG A 246 7.48 7.97 27.16
C ARG A 246 6.82 9.28 26.73
N GLN A 247 7.16 9.77 25.55
CA GLN A 247 6.56 10.98 25.01
C GLN A 247 5.06 10.79 24.74
N PHE A 248 4.66 9.60 24.24
CA PHE A 248 3.26 9.25 24.07
C PHE A 248 2.52 9.06 25.40
N GLU A 249 3.18 8.50 26.42
CA GLU A 249 2.62 8.37 27.77
C GLU A 249 2.36 9.71 28.45
N ASP A 250 3.18 10.71 28.13
CA ASP A 250 3.10 12.06 28.69
C ASP A 250 2.10 12.98 27.97
N ILE A 251 1.48 12.55 26.87
CA ILE A 251 0.42 13.30 26.18
C ILE A 251 -0.70 13.68 27.17
N ILE A 252 -1.08 14.94 27.16
CA ILE A 252 -2.13 15.49 28.01
C ILE A 252 -3.48 15.24 27.36
N LEU A 253 -4.37 14.54 28.08
CA LEU A 253 -5.74 14.25 27.64
C LEU A 253 -6.75 15.29 28.16
N LYS A 254 -6.59 15.69 29.40
CA LYS A 254 -7.52 16.62 30.05
C LYS A 254 -6.81 17.41 31.14
N THR A 255 -7.16 18.68 31.28
CA THR A 255 -6.74 19.51 32.39
C THR A 255 -7.98 19.81 33.26
N GLY A 256 -7.94 19.45 34.53
CA GLY A 256 -9.01 19.73 35.49
C GLY A 256 -9.03 21.22 35.92
N ALA A 257 -10.12 21.64 36.53
CA ALA A 257 -10.32 23.01 37.02
C ALA A 257 -9.28 23.46 38.05
N ASN A 258 -8.72 22.50 38.80
CA ASN A 258 -7.69 22.75 39.83
C ASN A 258 -6.24 22.65 39.29
N GLY A 259 -6.05 22.54 37.96
CA GLY A 259 -4.75 22.34 37.38
C GLY A 259 -4.28 20.89 37.31
N ASP A 260 -5.11 19.93 37.72
CA ASP A 260 -4.79 18.50 37.62
C ASP A 260 -4.75 18.08 36.17
N VAL A 261 -3.66 17.42 35.78
CA VAL A 261 -3.41 16.97 34.41
C VAL A 261 -3.58 15.46 34.31
N THR A 262 -4.52 15.01 33.47
CA THR A 262 -4.65 13.59 33.10
C THR A 262 -3.86 13.31 31.85
N ARG A 263 -2.97 12.31 31.88
CA ARG A 263 -2.11 11.89 30.80
C ARG A 263 -2.49 10.51 30.27
N VAL A 264 -1.93 10.12 29.12
CA VAL A 264 -2.17 8.78 28.53
C VAL A 264 -1.79 7.67 29.51
N ARG A 265 -0.67 7.78 30.22
CA ARG A 265 -0.24 6.80 31.24
C ARG A 265 -1.24 6.57 32.38
N ASP A 266 -2.12 7.54 32.65
CA ASP A 266 -3.13 7.44 33.69
C ASP A 266 -4.35 6.61 33.29
N VAL A 267 -4.56 6.46 31.95
CA VAL A 267 -5.71 5.74 31.39
C VAL A 267 -5.32 4.48 30.60
N GLY A 268 -3.98 4.25 30.42
CA GLY A 268 -3.49 3.10 29.69
C GLY A 268 -1.98 2.96 29.76
N TRP A 269 -1.41 2.25 28.80
CA TRP A 269 0.04 2.14 28.61
C TRP A 269 0.40 2.18 27.14
N VAL A 270 1.64 2.52 26.82
CA VAL A 270 2.15 2.64 25.46
C VAL A 270 3.28 1.63 25.26
N GLU A 271 3.23 0.93 24.15
CA GLU A 271 4.31 0.03 23.73
C GLU A 271 4.64 0.19 22.26
N LEU A 272 5.90 -0.10 21.89
CA LEU A 272 6.31 -0.26 20.51
C LEU A 272 6.01 -1.70 20.08
N GLY A 273 5.01 -1.87 19.24
CA GLY A 273 4.52 -3.18 18.83
C GLY A 273 4.32 -3.30 17.32
N ALA A 274 3.64 -4.36 16.91
CA ALA A 274 3.32 -4.60 15.52
C ALA A 274 2.15 -3.73 15.03
N GLN A 275 2.19 -3.31 13.79
CA GLN A 275 1.07 -2.61 13.15
C GLN A 275 -0.20 -3.49 13.13
N THR A 276 -0.03 -4.79 12.92
CA THR A 276 -1.13 -5.77 12.99
C THR A 276 -0.68 -7.07 13.64
N TYR A 277 -1.58 -7.69 14.40
CA TYR A 277 -1.39 -9.03 14.98
C TYR A 277 -2.32 -10.07 14.31
N SER A 278 -3.10 -9.66 13.31
CA SER A 278 -4.06 -10.54 12.62
C SER A 278 -3.39 -11.51 11.65
N GLN A 279 -2.14 -11.27 11.30
CA GLN A 279 -1.40 -12.11 10.35
C GLN A 279 -0.19 -12.74 11.03
N VAL A 280 -0.18 -14.07 11.10
CA VAL A 280 0.94 -14.85 11.62
C VAL A 280 1.42 -15.79 10.51
N PHE A 281 2.69 -15.74 10.21
CA PHE A 281 3.33 -16.64 9.25
C PHE A 281 4.32 -17.56 9.94
N SER A 282 4.27 -18.83 9.58
CA SER A 282 5.23 -19.82 10.03
C SER A 282 5.73 -20.64 8.84
N LEU A 283 6.98 -21.05 8.85
CA LEU A 283 7.57 -22.01 7.92
C LEU A 283 8.14 -23.17 8.74
N ASN A 284 7.76 -24.44 8.42
CA ASN A 284 8.15 -25.62 9.16
C ASN A 284 7.90 -25.51 10.68
N ASN A 285 6.73 -24.98 11.05
CA ASN A 285 6.28 -24.80 12.44
C ASN A 285 7.16 -23.87 13.31
N LYS A 286 8.03 -23.05 12.70
CA LYS A 286 8.81 -22.02 13.40
C LYS A 286 8.18 -20.65 13.11
N ILE A 287 7.81 -19.93 14.17
CA ILE A 287 7.23 -18.58 14.09
C ILE A 287 8.33 -17.58 13.70
N GLY A 288 8.02 -16.63 12.85
CA GLY A 288 8.89 -15.50 12.54
C GLY A 288 9.39 -15.46 11.11
N ARG A 289 8.50 -15.00 10.15
CA ARG A 289 8.88 -14.90 8.74
C ARG A 289 8.03 -13.91 7.98
N ALA A 290 8.67 -13.09 7.16
CA ALA A 290 8.04 -12.28 6.15
C ALA A 290 8.12 -12.98 4.79
N SER A 291 7.08 -12.88 3.99
CA SER A 291 7.06 -13.39 2.61
C SER A 291 6.65 -12.28 1.67
N CYS A 292 7.38 -12.13 0.58
CA CYS A 292 7.10 -11.13 -0.43
C CYS A 292 6.88 -11.76 -1.79
N ARG A 293 5.91 -11.23 -2.54
CA ARG A 293 5.73 -11.65 -3.90
C ARG A 293 4.70 -10.91 -4.76
N GLU A 294 4.95 -10.72 -6.05
CA GLU A 294 3.97 -10.69 -7.14
C GLU A 294 4.57 -10.48 -8.55
N ARG A 295 3.93 -11.05 -9.60
CA ARG A 295 4.28 -10.89 -11.01
C ARG A 295 3.37 -9.88 -11.69
N VAL A 296 3.91 -9.05 -12.59
CA VAL A 296 3.11 -8.35 -13.60
C VAL A 296 3.32 -9.00 -14.95
N CYS A 297 2.24 -9.25 -15.65
CA CYS A 297 2.29 -9.54 -17.07
C CYS A 297 2.79 -8.30 -17.84
N ARG A 298 3.62 -8.54 -18.85
CA ARG A 298 4.02 -7.56 -19.85
C ARG A 298 2.83 -7.16 -20.71
#